data_4821938729803a0bf45ab2c8eb85132c
#
_entry.id   4821938729803a0bf45ab2c8eb85132c
#
_cell.length_a   1.000
_cell.length_b   1.000
_cell.length_c   1.000
_cell.angle_alpha   90.00
_cell.angle_beta   90.00
_cell.angle_gamma   90.00
#
_symmetry.space_group_name_H-M   'P 1'
#
loop_
_entity.id
_entity.type
_entity.pdbx_description
1 polymer ?
#
loop_
_entity_poly.entity_id
_entity_poly.type
_entity_poly.pdbx_seq_one_letter_code
_entity_poly.pdbx_strand_id
1 'polypeptide(L)'
;GRLRLGGRIKEQINRAGEKIMPSEIEAYLCRHSKIKEAAVVGVPDETLGNRICAFLVTDDEAGIDLPEIHRFLREIGVAAYKMPDQIEWVETWPLTSVGKIDKKALERMAQEK
;
A
#
# COMPACT_ATOMS: atom_id res chain seq x y z
N GLY A 1 -16.22 -15.83 11.42
CA GLY A 1 -15.83 -15.55 11.14
C GLY A 1 -15.68 -15.20 11.49
N ARG A 2 -16.08 -15.16 11.41
CA ARG A 2 -15.92 -14.88 11.47
C ARG A 2 -15.22 -14.59 11.35
N LEU A 3 -15.37 -14.72 11.26
CA LEU A 3 -14.70 -14.49 10.96
C LEU A 3 -14.05 -14.14 10.89
N ARG A 4 -14.02 -14.13 10.68
CA ARG A 4 -13.60 -13.91 10.52
C ARG A 4 -12.81 -13.77 10.43
N LEU A 5 -12.60 -13.75 10.06
CA LEU A 5 -11.92 -13.59 10.27
C LEU A 5 -11.00 -13.62 10.01
N GLY A 6 -11.01 -13.79 9.49
CA GLY A 6 -9.71 -13.95 9.91
C GLY A 6 -8.64 -14.04 8.87
N GLY A 7 -8.90 -14.31 7.65
CA GLY A 7 -7.84 -14.49 6.64
C GLY A 7 -6.98 -13.27 6.44
N ARG A 8 -7.51 -12.12 6.68
CA ARG A 8 -6.73 -10.94 6.41
C ARG A 8 -5.69 -10.65 7.44
N ILE A 9 -5.73 -11.33 8.54
CA ILE A 9 -4.68 -11.19 9.52
C ILE A 9 -3.34 -11.65 8.96
N LYS A 10 -3.38 -12.50 7.96
CA LYS A 10 -2.16 -13.05 7.41
C LYS A 10 -1.51 -12.17 6.38
N GLU A 11 -2.16 -11.08 6.03
CA GLU A 11 -1.61 -10.17 5.05
C GLU A 11 -0.53 -9.33 5.71
N GLN A 12 0.70 -9.74 5.53
CA GLN A 12 1.86 -9.04 6.07
C GLN A 12 2.91 -8.90 5.00
N ILE A 13 3.63 -7.79 5.06
CA ILE A 13 4.76 -7.55 4.18
C ILE A 13 6.02 -7.70 5.01
N ASN A 14 6.90 -8.59 4.59
CA ASN A 14 8.17 -8.81 5.28
C ASN A 14 9.25 -8.01 4.56
N ARG A 15 9.59 -6.84 5.10
CA ARG A 15 10.54 -5.95 4.48
C ARG A 15 11.76 -5.82 5.37
N ALA A 16 12.90 -6.31 4.89
CA ALA A 16 14.18 -6.22 5.60
C ALA A 16 14.07 -6.78 7.01
N GLY A 17 13.30 -7.86 7.18
CA GLY A 17 13.14 -8.49 8.48
C GLY A 17 12.04 -7.91 9.34
N GLU A 18 11.42 -6.82 8.92
CA GLU A 18 10.32 -6.21 9.67
C GLU A 18 9.00 -6.67 9.09
N LYS A 19 8.07 -6.99 9.97
CA LYS A 19 6.73 -7.40 9.55
C LYS A 19 5.82 -6.19 9.55
N ILE A 20 5.24 -5.91 8.39
CA ILE A 20 4.48 -4.69 8.18
C ILE A 20 3.06 -5.06 7.76
N MET A 21 2.09 -4.42 8.39
CA MET A 21 0.68 -4.68 8.06
C MET A 21 0.24 -3.68 7.00
N PRO A 22 -0.17 -4.15 5.81
CA PRO A 22 -0.62 -3.22 4.77
C PRO A 22 -1.77 -2.33 5.21
N SER A 23 -2.69 -2.86 6.01
CA SER A 23 -3.85 -2.07 6.42
C SER A 23 -3.45 -0.87 7.27
N GLU A 24 -2.38 -1.01 8.05
CA GLU A 24 -1.90 0.10 8.85
C GLU A 24 -1.42 1.24 7.96
N ILE A 25 -0.64 0.90 6.94
CA ILE A 25 -0.11 1.92 6.04
C ILE A 25 -1.24 2.54 5.22
N GLU A 26 -2.20 1.72 4.80
CA GLU A 26 -3.35 2.23 4.06
C GLU A 26 -4.10 3.27 4.88
N ALA A 27 -4.27 3.01 6.18
CA ALA A 27 -4.96 3.95 7.04
C ALA A 27 -4.19 5.26 7.18
N TYR A 28 -2.87 5.17 7.32
CA TYR A 28 -2.06 6.38 7.39
C TYR A 28 -2.17 7.21 6.11
N LEU A 29 -2.09 6.53 4.96
CA LEU A 29 -2.13 7.24 3.68
C LEU A 29 -3.46 7.93 3.47
N CYS A 30 -4.54 7.31 3.88
CA CYS A 30 -5.86 7.90 3.69
C CYS A 30 -6.09 9.12 4.56
N ARG A 31 -5.18 9.42 5.48
CA ARG A 31 -5.27 10.67 6.25
C ARG A 31 -4.81 11.88 5.44
N HIS A 32 -4.13 11.63 4.33
CA HIS A 32 -3.70 12.72 3.45
C HIS A 32 -4.91 13.27 2.71
N SER A 33 -5.04 14.59 2.68
CA SER A 33 -6.23 15.22 2.13
C SER A 33 -6.43 14.95 0.63
N LYS A 34 -5.36 14.67 -0.09
CA LYS A 34 -5.44 14.43 -1.53
C LYS A 34 -5.62 12.96 -1.89
N ILE A 35 -5.49 12.06 -0.93
CA ILE A 35 -5.61 10.63 -1.20
C ILE A 35 -7.03 10.20 -0.85
N LYS A 36 -7.71 9.68 -1.86
CA LYS A 36 -9.07 9.22 -1.72
C LYS A 36 -9.13 7.78 -1.25
N GLU A 37 -8.29 6.94 -1.85
CA GLU A 37 -8.20 5.53 -1.50
C GLU A 37 -6.77 5.08 -1.65
N ALA A 38 -6.40 4.07 -0.88
CA ALA A 38 -5.05 3.52 -0.94
C ALA A 38 -5.11 2.01 -0.76
N ALA A 39 -4.23 1.31 -1.46
CA ALA A 39 -4.05 -0.12 -1.29
C ALA A 39 -2.55 -0.39 -1.30
N VAL A 40 -2.08 -1.16 -0.32
CA VAL A 40 -0.66 -1.42 -0.14
C VAL A 40 -0.40 -2.90 -0.32
N VAL A 41 0.62 -3.23 -1.12
CA VAL A 41 1.00 -4.62 -1.35
C VAL A 41 2.52 -4.75 -1.20
N GLY A 42 2.95 -6.00 -0.97
CA GLY A 42 4.37 -6.33 -0.96
C GLY A 42 4.76 -6.87 -2.31
N VAL A 43 5.92 -6.43 -2.80
CA VAL A 43 6.44 -6.86 -4.08
C VAL A 43 7.79 -7.51 -3.83
N PRO A 44 8.05 -8.70 -4.37
CA PRO A 44 9.34 -9.35 -4.14
C PRO A 44 10.50 -8.46 -4.52
N ASP A 45 11.52 -8.43 -3.67
CA ASP A 45 12.68 -7.59 -3.86
C ASP A 45 13.91 -8.35 -3.38
N GLU A 46 14.96 -8.37 -4.20
CA GLU A 46 16.13 -9.17 -3.91
C GLU A 46 16.86 -8.72 -2.64
N THR A 47 16.83 -7.43 -2.37
CA THR A 47 17.54 -6.89 -1.23
C THR A 47 16.70 -6.90 0.04
N LEU A 48 15.42 -6.57 -0.08
CA LEU A 48 14.57 -6.35 1.07
C LEU A 48 13.71 -7.55 1.43
N GLY A 49 13.67 -8.57 0.58
CA GLY A 49 12.68 -9.63 0.69
C GLY A 49 11.40 -9.21 0.01
N ASN A 50 10.82 -8.14 0.46
CA ASN A 50 9.69 -7.48 -0.21
C ASN A 50 9.86 -5.98 -0.05
N ARG A 51 9.44 -5.24 -1.08
CA ARG A 51 9.33 -3.79 -0.93
C ARG A 51 7.86 -3.42 -0.83
N ILE A 52 7.59 -2.25 -0.30
CA ILE A 52 6.24 -1.78 -0.08
C ILE A 52 5.82 -0.94 -1.26
N CYS A 53 4.73 -1.32 -1.92
CA CYS A 53 4.18 -0.55 -3.03
C CYS A 53 2.79 -0.06 -2.63
N ALA A 54 2.56 1.25 -2.73
CA ALA A 54 1.29 1.85 -2.42
C ALA A 54 0.61 2.29 -3.71
N PHE A 55 -0.61 1.79 -3.93
CA PHE A 55 -1.44 2.22 -5.04
C PHE A 55 -2.42 3.26 -4.52
N LEU A 56 -2.52 4.39 -5.20
CA LEU A 56 -3.29 5.53 -4.70
C LEU A 56 -4.32 5.99 -5.72
N VAL A 57 -5.50 6.32 -5.21
CA VAL A 57 -6.52 7.03 -5.97
C VAL A 57 -6.63 8.42 -5.36
N THR A 58 -6.51 9.46 -6.19
CA THR A 58 -6.63 10.82 -5.74
C THR A 58 -7.78 11.51 -6.43
N ASP A 59 -8.27 12.60 -5.84
CA ASP A 59 -9.40 13.33 -6.39
C ASP A 59 -9.05 14.13 -7.63
N ASP A 60 -7.79 14.52 -7.74
CA ASP A 60 -7.36 15.33 -8.89
C ASP A 60 -6.02 14.82 -9.36
N GLU A 61 -5.48 15.48 -10.35
CA GLU A 61 -4.23 15.06 -10.95
C GLU A 61 -3.03 15.73 -10.29
N ALA A 62 -3.16 16.04 -9.03
CA ALA A 62 -2.14 16.80 -8.33
C ALA A 62 -0.79 16.11 -8.33
N GLY A 63 -0.76 14.80 -8.50
CA GLY A 63 0.51 14.12 -8.64
C GLY A 63 1.37 14.20 -7.40
N ILE A 64 0.88 13.63 -6.30
CA ILE A 64 1.70 13.53 -5.11
C ILE A 64 2.84 12.56 -5.42
N ASP A 65 4.08 12.98 -5.17
CA ASP A 65 5.21 12.10 -5.45
C ASP A 65 5.68 11.40 -4.18
N LEU A 66 6.61 10.47 -4.34
CA LEU A 66 7.09 9.66 -3.23
C LEU A 66 7.73 10.51 -2.13
N PRO A 67 8.57 11.50 -2.43
CA PRO A 67 9.11 12.33 -1.35
C PRO A 67 8.04 13.06 -0.55
N GLU A 68 6.99 13.50 -1.19
CA GLU A 68 5.90 14.16 -0.46
C GLU A 68 5.20 13.19 0.46
N ILE A 69 4.97 11.95 0.00
CA ILE A 69 4.37 10.92 0.84
C ILE A 69 5.26 10.63 2.03
N HIS A 70 6.56 10.50 1.82
CA HIS A 70 7.48 10.24 2.92
C HIS A 70 7.44 11.37 3.94
N ARG A 71 7.43 12.61 3.47
CA ARG A 71 7.37 13.75 4.37
C ARG A 71 6.08 13.74 5.17
N PHE A 72 4.95 13.49 4.51
CA PHE A 72 3.67 13.45 5.19
C PHE A 72 3.66 12.37 6.28
N LEU A 73 4.12 11.16 5.93
CA LEU A 73 4.10 10.07 6.90
C LEU A 73 5.03 10.35 8.07
N ARG A 74 6.17 10.99 7.80
CA ARG A 74 7.09 11.35 8.87
C ARG A 74 6.45 12.35 9.83
N GLU A 75 5.70 13.29 9.28
CA GLU A 75 5.05 14.30 10.11
C GLU A 75 4.00 13.73 11.03
N ILE A 76 3.34 12.65 10.63
CA ILE A 76 2.36 12.01 11.49
C ILE A 76 2.94 10.89 12.34
N GLY A 77 4.27 10.73 12.31
CA GLY A 77 4.95 9.83 13.24
C GLY A 77 5.15 8.41 12.76
N VAL A 78 5.05 8.16 11.47
CA VAL A 78 5.23 6.80 10.94
C VAL A 78 6.72 6.47 10.88
N ALA A 79 7.08 5.28 11.35
CA ALA A 79 8.47 4.83 11.31
C ALA A 79 8.96 4.68 9.88
N ALA A 80 10.26 4.95 9.69
CA ALA A 80 10.83 4.95 8.34
C ALA A 80 10.66 3.60 7.63
N TYR A 81 10.79 2.50 8.36
CA TYR A 81 10.71 1.18 7.72
C TYR A 81 9.31 0.83 7.27
N LYS A 82 8.31 1.61 7.64
CA LYS A 82 6.92 1.40 7.22
C LYS A 82 6.54 2.25 6.02
N MET A 83 7.44 3.06 5.50
CA MET A 83 7.10 3.95 4.42
C MET A 83 7.17 3.23 3.08
N PRO A 84 6.28 3.59 2.13
CA PRO A 84 6.31 2.94 0.82
C PRO A 84 7.61 3.17 0.10
N ASP A 85 8.07 2.14 -0.62
CA ASP A 85 9.24 2.25 -1.47
C ASP A 85 8.86 2.64 -2.89
N GLN A 86 7.60 2.43 -3.25
CA GLN A 86 7.12 2.65 -4.60
C GLN A 86 5.68 3.12 -4.52
N ILE A 87 5.32 4.07 -5.38
CA ILE A 87 3.95 4.57 -5.46
C ILE A 87 3.48 4.45 -6.89
N GLU A 88 2.25 3.94 -7.06
CA GLU A 88 1.60 3.84 -8.35
C GLU A 88 0.23 4.49 -8.24
N TRP A 89 -0.18 5.12 -9.33
CA TRP A 89 -1.47 5.81 -9.38
C TRP A 89 -2.45 4.94 -10.15
N VAL A 90 -3.68 4.87 -9.66
CA VAL A 90 -4.73 4.14 -10.38
C VAL A 90 -5.98 4.99 -10.36
N GLU A 91 -6.78 4.84 -11.40
CA GLU A 91 -8.09 5.50 -11.46
C GLU A 91 -9.17 4.60 -10.89
N THR A 92 -9.05 3.32 -11.11
CA THR A 92 -9.98 2.33 -10.59
C THR A 92 -9.20 1.13 -10.12
N TRP A 93 -9.86 0.30 -9.33
CA TRP A 93 -9.23 -0.89 -8.77
C TRP A 93 -9.57 -2.12 -9.58
N PRO A 94 -8.61 -3.05 -9.77
CA PRO A 94 -8.98 -4.38 -10.20
C PRO A 94 -9.74 -5.05 -9.07
N LEU A 95 -10.85 -5.68 -9.40
CA LEU A 95 -11.72 -6.27 -8.39
C LEU A 95 -11.80 -7.77 -8.55
N THR A 96 -11.93 -8.47 -7.44
CA THR A 96 -12.18 -9.90 -7.46
C THR A 96 -13.64 -10.14 -7.82
N SER A 97 -14.02 -11.40 -7.99
CA SER A 97 -15.38 -11.74 -8.34
C SER A 97 -16.39 -11.35 -7.26
N VAL A 98 -15.92 -11.13 -6.03
CA VAL A 98 -16.81 -10.70 -4.95
C VAL A 98 -16.75 -9.20 -4.71
N GLY A 99 -16.08 -8.45 -5.59
CA GLY A 99 -16.09 -7.00 -5.52
C GLY A 99 -15.05 -6.39 -4.61
N LYS A 100 -14.07 -7.15 -4.18
CA LYS A 100 -12.99 -6.63 -3.34
C LYS A 100 -11.78 -6.27 -4.19
N ILE A 101 -10.95 -5.36 -3.69
CA ILE A 101 -9.72 -5.00 -4.40
C ILE A 101 -8.86 -6.24 -4.55
N ASP A 102 -8.44 -6.51 -5.79
CA ASP A 102 -7.62 -7.68 -6.09
C ASP A 102 -6.15 -7.34 -5.85
N LYS A 103 -5.69 -7.62 -4.65
CA LYS A 103 -4.31 -7.29 -4.28
C LYS A 103 -3.30 -8.06 -5.10
N LYS A 104 -3.63 -9.28 -5.52
CA LYS A 104 -2.71 -10.05 -6.35
C LYS A 104 -2.50 -9.41 -7.71
N ALA A 105 -3.56 -8.83 -8.26
CA ALA A 105 -3.42 -8.10 -9.51
C ALA A 105 -2.52 -6.88 -9.32
N LEU A 106 -2.66 -6.19 -8.19
CA LEU A 106 -1.82 -5.03 -7.90
C LEU A 106 -0.36 -5.45 -7.75
N GLU A 107 -0.09 -6.58 -7.12
CA GLU A 107 1.27 -7.07 -7.00
C GLU A 107 1.89 -7.31 -8.37
N ARG A 108 1.13 -7.91 -9.28
CA ARG A 108 1.63 -8.15 -10.63
C ARG A 108 1.89 -6.83 -11.36
N MET A 109 0.99 -5.87 -11.20
CA MET A 109 1.17 -4.57 -11.83
C MET A 109 2.43 -3.87 -11.33
N ALA A 110 2.70 -3.98 -10.04
CA ALA A 110 3.88 -3.35 -9.46
C ALA A 110 5.16 -4.01 -9.95
N GLN A 111 5.14 -5.33 -10.14
CA GLN A 111 6.33 -6.03 -10.60
C GLN A 111 6.68 -5.68 -12.04
N GLU A 112 5.70 -5.27 -12.83
CA GLU A 112 5.93 -4.92 -14.23
C GLU A 112 6.49 -3.51 -14.39
N LYS A 113 6.56 -2.75 -13.34
CA LYS A 113 7.10 -1.40 -13.38
C LYS A 113 8.61 -1.42 -13.05
#